data_cc358ed11725d7cd376b207e2388a0e5
#
_entry.id   cc358ed11725d7cd376b207e2388a0e5
#
_cell.length_a   1.000
_cell.length_b   1.000
_cell.length_c   1.000
_cell.angle_alpha   90.00
_cell.angle_beta   90.00
_cell.angle_gamma   90.00
#
_symmetry.space_group_name_H-M   'P 1'
#
loop_
_entity.id
_entity.type
_entity.pdbx_description
1 polymer ?
#
loop_
_entity_poly.entity_id
_entity_poly.type
_entity_poly.pdbx_seq_one_letter_code
_entity_poly.pdbx_strand_id
1 'polypeptide(L)'
;MKKIKIYYLHSAILFLSACGGSKSNEQSHREPLPEMKFCTEVDEFNQDSVKDEMKLIQLRAYKWDTTINELKVYFFDGDPAINDRVIAMANTWNKYGSIKFVKTNNRSDAQIKTTYLRPGYWSHVGTICLRKDTSMCLQDIDITPDSATFKRVVLHEFGHALGFMHEHQSYLQNIKWDSARVYSYYKGPPNRWSKEKIDRNIFARLSKEETNFSGYDPHSIMHYPIPKEFTLD
;
A
#
# COMPACT_ATOMS: atom_id res chain seq x y z
N MET A 1 31.96 45.56 -25.97
CA MET A 1 31.99 45.81 -24.51
C MET A 1 31.14 47.05 -24.21
N LYS A 2 29.93 46.92 -23.70
CA LYS A 2 29.11 48.02 -23.18
C LYS A 2 28.67 47.65 -21.78
N LYS A 3 29.11 48.42 -20.79
CA LYS A 3 28.76 48.29 -19.38
C LYS A 3 27.39 48.95 -19.14
N ILE A 4 26.46 48.22 -18.53
CA ILE A 4 25.18 48.77 -18.07
C ILE A 4 25.34 49.09 -16.59
N LYS A 5 25.10 50.35 -16.22
CA LYS A 5 25.06 50.86 -14.86
C LYS A 5 23.64 50.66 -14.30
N ILE A 6 23.52 50.02 -13.14
CA ILE A 6 22.28 49.93 -12.37
C ILE A 6 22.28 51.02 -11.33
N TYR A 7 21.24 51.88 -11.33
CA TYR A 7 20.99 52.91 -10.34
C TYR A 7 20.07 52.34 -9.24
N TYR A 8 20.53 52.41 -8.01
CA TYR A 8 19.69 52.19 -6.84
C TYR A 8 18.92 53.43 -6.48
N LEU A 9 17.58 53.36 -6.45
CA LEU A 9 16.70 54.39 -5.93
C LEU A 9 16.36 54.05 -4.46
N HIS A 10 16.79 54.88 -3.52
CA HIS A 10 16.38 54.82 -2.12
C HIS A 10 15.07 55.62 -1.96
N SER A 11 14.00 54.99 -1.58
CA SER A 11 12.80 55.66 -1.12
C SER A 11 12.60 55.35 0.36
N ALA A 12 12.73 56.33 1.18
CA ALA A 12 12.40 56.30 2.59
C ALA A 12 10.87 56.39 2.74
N ILE A 13 10.26 55.48 3.45
CA ILE A 13 8.86 55.55 3.87
C ILE A 13 8.79 55.55 5.38
N LEU A 14 8.14 56.60 5.90
CA LEU A 14 7.86 56.83 7.31
C LEU A 14 7.02 55.74 7.94
N PHE A 15 7.39 55.31 9.13
CA PHE A 15 6.55 54.47 9.99
C PHE A 15 5.48 55.31 10.72
N LEU A 16 4.24 55.01 10.49
CA LEU A 16 3.13 55.37 11.38
C LEU A 16 2.76 54.14 12.21
N SER A 17 2.98 54.23 13.50
CA SER A 17 2.62 53.26 14.51
C SER A 17 1.10 53.32 14.74
N ALA A 18 0.39 52.22 14.44
CA ALA A 18 -0.98 52.00 14.90
C ALA A 18 -1.02 50.68 15.69
N CYS A 19 -1.20 50.80 17.01
CA CYS A 19 -1.51 49.68 17.88
C CYS A 19 -2.92 49.10 17.54
N GLY A 20 -2.96 47.96 16.92
CA GLY A 20 -4.17 47.17 16.76
C GLY A 20 -3.82 45.72 17.04
N GLY A 21 -4.27 45.18 18.17
CA GLY A 21 -4.07 43.79 18.55
C GLY A 21 -4.74 42.84 17.57
N SER A 22 -3.97 42.28 16.67
CA SER A 22 -4.39 41.18 15.78
C SER A 22 -3.97 39.86 16.43
N LYS A 23 -4.96 39.04 16.79
CA LYS A 23 -4.72 37.64 17.13
C LYS A 23 -4.13 36.99 15.90
N SER A 24 -2.83 36.65 15.96
CA SER A 24 -2.18 35.84 14.95
C SER A 24 -2.82 34.49 14.93
N ASN A 25 -3.58 34.23 13.88
CA ASN A 25 -4.02 32.92 13.50
C ASN A 25 -2.75 32.19 13.00
N GLU A 26 -2.04 31.48 13.87
CA GLU A 26 -0.98 30.55 13.48
C GLU A 26 -1.63 29.39 12.74
N GLN A 27 -1.90 29.63 11.47
CA GLN A 27 -2.09 28.56 10.52
C GLN A 27 -0.71 27.89 10.33
N SER A 28 -0.46 26.83 11.10
CA SER A 28 0.72 26.01 10.95
C SER A 28 0.77 25.55 9.49
N HIS A 29 1.68 26.10 8.70
CA HIS A 29 2.04 25.59 7.39
C HIS A 29 2.71 24.21 7.60
N ARG A 30 1.91 23.17 7.78
CA ARG A 30 2.41 21.80 7.68
C ARG A 30 2.68 21.53 6.21
N GLU A 31 3.89 21.11 5.90
CA GLU A 31 4.26 20.72 4.55
C GLU A 31 3.28 19.67 4.00
N PRO A 32 2.97 19.69 2.69
CA PRO A 32 2.14 18.67 2.08
C PRO A 32 2.84 17.32 2.23
N LEU A 33 2.08 16.30 2.65
CA LEU A 33 2.58 14.94 2.74
C LEU A 33 3.00 14.44 1.35
N PRO A 34 4.11 13.71 1.24
CA PRO A 34 4.56 13.15 -0.02
C PRO A 34 3.49 12.23 -0.62
N GLU A 35 3.44 12.17 -1.95
CA GLU A 35 2.59 11.21 -2.64
C GLU A 35 3.04 9.78 -2.29
N MET A 36 2.23 9.06 -1.53
CA MET A 36 2.50 7.69 -1.17
C MET A 36 1.71 6.75 -2.09
N LYS A 37 2.43 5.90 -2.81
CA LYS A 37 1.80 4.79 -3.53
C LYS A 37 1.52 3.67 -2.52
N PHE A 38 0.23 3.47 -2.25
CA PHE A 38 -0.23 2.39 -1.37
C PHE A 38 -0.64 1.19 -2.21
N CYS A 39 -0.45 0.00 -1.64
CA CYS A 39 -1.22 -1.15 -2.04
C CYS A 39 -2.69 -0.86 -1.78
N THR A 40 -3.55 -0.96 -2.78
CA THR A 40 -4.99 -0.85 -2.59
C THR A 40 -5.57 -2.25 -2.60
N GLU A 41 -6.30 -2.63 -1.55
CA GLU A 41 -7.16 -3.79 -1.66
C GLU A 41 -8.15 -3.56 -2.80
N VAL A 42 -8.25 -4.52 -3.70
CA VAL A 42 -9.16 -4.43 -4.84
C VAL A 42 -10.59 -4.59 -4.32
N ASP A 43 -11.48 -3.69 -4.74
CA ASP A 43 -12.83 -3.43 -4.21
C ASP A 43 -13.85 -4.61 -4.25
N GLU A 44 -13.42 -5.86 -4.20
CA GLU A 44 -14.32 -7.00 -4.28
C GLU A 44 -14.57 -7.72 -2.94
N PHE A 45 -14.21 -7.09 -1.84
CA PHE A 45 -14.61 -7.56 -0.53
C PHE A 45 -16.08 -7.19 -0.28
N ASN A 46 -17.01 -8.06 -0.73
CA ASN A 46 -18.41 -7.90 -0.38
C ASN A 46 -18.61 -8.36 1.08
N GLN A 47 -18.64 -7.39 1.98
CA GLN A 47 -18.77 -7.59 3.42
C GLN A 47 -20.09 -8.31 3.79
N ASP A 48 -21.12 -8.26 2.92
CA ASP A 48 -22.44 -8.80 3.19
C ASP A 48 -22.53 -10.33 3.04
N SER A 49 -21.59 -10.95 2.31
CA SER A 49 -21.56 -12.42 2.13
C SER A 49 -20.74 -13.16 3.19
N VAL A 50 -20.21 -12.47 4.19
CA VAL A 50 -19.17 -13.01 5.08
C VAL A 50 -19.59 -13.03 6.55
N LYS A 51 -20.88 -12.86 6.85
CA LYS A 51 -21.34 -12.76 8.25
C LYS A 51 -21.16 -14.00 9.12
N ASP A 52 -20.90 -15.18 8.58
CA ASP A 52 -20.87 -16.40 9.37
C ASP A 52 -19.55 -17.19 9.47
N GLU A 53 -18.48 -16.87 8.68
CA GLU A 53 -17.26 -17.69 8.69
C GLU A 53 -15.92 -16.93 8.55
N MET A 54 -15.91 -15.63 8.77
CA MET A 54 -14.68 -14.86 8.62
C MET A 54 -13.80 -14.91 9.85
N LYS A 55 -12.81 -15.77 9.78
CA LYS A 55 -11.82 -15.86 10.86
C LYS A 55 -10.44 -16.16 10.31
N LEU A 56 -9.57 -15.16 10.33
CA LEU A 56 -8.11 -15.16 10.17
C LEU A 56 -7.65 -14.06 9.24
N ILE A 57 -6.49 -13.49 9.50
CA ILE A 57 -5.72 -12.67 8.53
C ILE A 57 -5.30 -13.53 7.33
N GLN A 58 -5.27 -14.81 7.45
CA GLN A 58 -5.50 -15.73 6.38
C GLN A 58 -6.99 -16.07 6.39
N LEU A 59 -7.79 -15.39 5.60
CA LEU A 59 -9.20 -15.72 5.44
C LEU A 59 -9.28 -17.20 5.13
N ARG A 60 -9.88 -18.02 6.01
CA ARG A 60 -9.97 -19.48 5.80
C ARG A 60 -10.54 -19.81 4.43
N ALA A 61 -11.50 -19.00 3.96
CA ALA A 61 -12.12 -19.13 2.64
C ALA A 61 -11.13 -18.93 1.47
N TYR A 62 -9.99 -18.26 1.69
CA TYR A 62 -9.02 -17.93 0.64
C TYR A 62 -7.62 -18.48 0.90
N LYS A 63 -7.50 -19.34 1.90
CA LYS A 63 -6.27 -20.08 2.16
C LYS A 63 -6.02 -21.08 1.04
N TRP A 64 -4.77 -21.19 0.61
CA TRP A 64 -4.34 -22.31 -0.21
C TRP A 64 -4.44 -23.61 0.56
N ASP A 65 -4.83 -24.69 -0.12
CA ASP A 65 -4.82 -26.04 0.47
C ASP A 65 -3.40 -26.38 0.95
N THR A 66 -3.30 -27.07 2.07
CA THR A 66 -1.99 -27.43 2.68
C THR A 66 -1.18 -28.41 1.85
N THR A 67 -1.78 -29.05 0.85
CA THR A 67 -1.10 -29.91 -0.11
C THR A 67 -0.42 -29.12 -1.24
N ILE A 68 -0.78 -27.83 -1.42
CA ILE A 68 -0.19 -26.97 -2.43
C ILE A 68 1.17 -26.48 -1.93
N ASN A 69 2.21 -26.84 -2.64
CA ASN A 69 3.59 -26.43 -2.39
C ASN A 69 4.17 -25.55 -3.49
N GLU A 70 3.41 -25.33 -4.57
CA GLU A 70 3.82 -24.52 -5.71
C GLU A 70 2.65 -23.65 -6.21
N LEU A 71 2.94 -22.36 -6.50
CA LEU A 71 2.02 -21.44 -7.17
C LEU A 71 2.68 -20.93 -8.46
N LYS A 72 2.02 -21.18 -9.59
CA LYS A 72 2.48 -20.74 -10.90
C LYS A 72 2.08 -19.30 -11.15
N VAL A 73 3.06 -18.50 -11.61
CA VAL A 73 2.92 -17.08 -11.89
C VAL A 73 3.07 -16.85 -13.38
N TYR A 74 2.05 -16.27 -14.00
CA TYR A 74 2.07 -15.82 -15.38
C TYR A 74 2.23 -14.31 -15.43
N PHE A 75 3.12 -13.82 -16.29
CA PHE A 75 3.33 -12.40 -16.54
C PHE A 75 2.75 -12.07 -17.92
N PHE A 76 1.85 -11.08 -17.97
CA PHE A 76 1.28 -10.59 -19.24
C PHE A 76 2.29 -9.77 -20.04
N ASP A 77 3.24 -9.14 -19.34
CA ASP A 77 4.15 -8.13 -19.85
C ASP A 77 5.44 -8.06 -19.00
N GLY A 78 6.31 -7.12 -19.32
CA GLY A 78 7.58 -6.90 -18.62
C GLY A 78 8.76 -7.66 -19.26
N ASP A 79 9.97 -7.21 -18.92
CA ASP A 79 11.21 -7.88 -19.33
C ASP A 79 11.34 -9.25 -18.64
N PRO A 80 11.67 -10.33 -19.40
CA PRO A 80 11.84 -11.66 -18.82
C PRO A 80 12.85 -11.71 -17.65
N ALA A 81 13.93 -10.93 -17.69
CA ALA A 81 14.91 -10.88 -16.62
C ALA A 81 14.34 -10.21 -15.36
N ILE A 82 13.49 -9.20 -15.51
CA ILE A 82 12.78 -8.58 -14.38
C ILE A 82 11.77 -9.57 -13.80
N ASN A 83 11.01 -10.28 -14.64
CA ASN A 83 10.08 -11.32 -14.20
C ASN A 83 10.78 -12.42 -13.38
N ASP A 84 11.98 -12.85 -13.82
CA ASP A 84 12.78 -13.83 -13.07
C ASP A 84 13.26 -13.28 -11.72
N ARG A 85 13.61 -12.00 -11.65
CA ARG A 85 13.99 -11.33 -10.40
C ARG A 85 12.79 -11.17 -9.44
N VAL A 86 11.59 -10.88 -9.97
CA VAL A 86 10.35 -10.85 -9.17
C VAL A 86 10.11 -12.22 -8.54
N ILE A 87 10.21 -13.31 -9.30
CA ILE A 87 10.06 -14.68 -8.79
C ILE A 87 11.14 -14.99 -7.73
N ALA A 88 12.39 -14.64 -7.99
CA ALA A 88 13.48 -14.86 -7.03
C ALA A 88 13.24 -14.12 -5.71
N MET A 89 12.79 -12.85 -5.79
CA MET A 89 12.46 -12.05 -4.62
C MET A 89 11.23 -12.61 -3.87
N ALA A 90 10.17 -12.97 -4.59
CA ALA A 90 8.96 -13.56 -4.00
C ALA A 90 9.29 -14.85 -3.24
N ASN A 91 10.20 -15.67 -3.75
CA ASN A 91 10.64 -16.89 -3.10
C ASN A 91 11.42 -16.67 -1.79
N THR A 92 11.66 -15.43 -1.37
CA THR A 92 12.13 -15.12 -0.01
C THR A 92 11.12 -15.61 1.05
N TRP A 93 9.83 -15.67 0.72
CA TRP A 93 8.78 -16.22 1.57
C TRP A 93 8.98 -17.70 1.93
N ASN A 94 9.77 -18.46 1.15
CA ASN A 94 10.08 -19.87 1.45
C ASN A 94 10.84 -20.07 2.76
N LYS A 95 11.39 -19.00 3.33
CA LYS A 95 11.96 -19.05 4.70
C LYS A 95 10.90 -19.24 5.79
N TYR A 96 9.65 -18.96 5.48
CA TYR A 96 8.54 -18.90 6.43
C TYR A 96 7.40 -19.86 6.09
N GLY A 97 7.46 -20.52 4.92
CA GLY A 97 6.42 -21.44 4.46
C GLY A 97 6.90 -22.38 3.37
N SER A 98 6.07 -23.35 3.01
CA SER A 98 6.40 -24.40 2.01
C SER A 98 6.06 -24.02 0.57
N ILE A 99 5.28 -22.94 0.35
CA ILE A 99 4.81 -22.58 -0.99
C ILE A 99 5.92 -21.89 -1.77
N LYS A 100 6.22 -22.42 -2.94
CA LYS A 100 7.18 -21.87 -3.89
C LYS A 100 6.47 -21.21 -5.08
N PHE A 101 6.95 -20.05 -5.50
CA PHE A 101 6.50 -19.40 -6.73
C PHE A 101 7.35 -19.84 -7.91
N VAL A 102 6.71 -20.23 -9.02
CA VAL A 102 7.38 -20.62 -10.25
C VAL A 102 6.78 -19.89 -11.44
N LYS A 103 7.60 -19.47 -12.36
CA LYS A 103 7.14 -18.82 -13.60
C LYS A 103 6.52 -19.86 -14.53
N THR A 104 5.41 -19.50 -15.18
CA THR A 104 4.81 -20.28 -16.28
C THR A 104 4.56 -19.42 -17.51
N ASN A 105 4.66 -20.03 -18.68
CA ASN A 105 4.29 -19.41 -19.95
C ASN A 105 2.83 -19.74 -20.35
N ASN A 106 2.16 -20.59 -19.59
CA ASN A 106 0.79 -20.96 -19.84
C ASN A 106 -0.15 -20.25 -18.85
N ARG A 107 -0.94 -19.27 -19.36
CA ARG A 107 -1.88 -18.50 -18.56
C ARG A 107 -2.93 -19.39 -17.88
N SER A 108 -3.37 -20.45 -18.53
CA SER A 108 -4.42 -21.33 -17.99
C SER A 108 -3.98 -22.13 -16.78
N ASP A 109 -2.67 -22.37 -16.62
CA ASP A 109 -2.08 -23.09 -15.49
C ASP A 109 -1.77 -22.18 -14.29
N ALA A 110 -1.79 -20.87 -14.52
CA ALA A 110 -1.34 -19.90 -13.53
C ALA A 110 -2.40 -19.65 -12.44
N GLN A 111 -1.99 -19.75 -11.19
CA GLN A 111 -2.75 -19.31 -10.04
C GLN A 111 -2.67 -17.79 -9.89
N ILE A 112 -1.51 -17.20 -10.20
CA ILE A 112 -1.25 -15.76 -10.10
C ILE A 112 -0.98 -15.22 -11.51
N LYS A 113 -1.66 -14.12 -11.86
CA LYS A 113 -1.56 -13.48 -13.18
C LYS A 113 -1.22 -12.01 -12.99
N THR A 114 0.01 -11.66 -13.35
CA THR A 114 0.67 -10.40 -13.01
C THR A 114 0.84 -9.51 -14.24
N THR A 115 0.66 -8.19 -14.06
CA THR A 115 0.95 -7.15 -15.06
C THR A 115 1.70 -5.98 -14.41
N TYR A 116 2.40 -5.19 -15.21
CA TYR A 116 3.00 -3.92 -14.79
C TYR A 116 2.24 -2.69 -15.32
N LEU A 117 1.25 -2.89 -16.19
CA LEU A 117 0.63 -1.83 -17.00
C LEU A 117 -0.65 -1.23 -16.40
N ARG A 118 -1.08 -1.66 -15.22
CA ARG A 118 -2.25 -1.09 -14.53
C ARG A 118 -1.82 -0.12 -13.43
N PRO A 119 -2.67 0.82 -13.02
CA PRO A 119 -2.34 1.75 -11.94
C PRO A 119 -2.13 1.05 -10.60
N GLY A 120 -1.07 1.46 -9.89
CA GLY A 120 -0.80 1.08 -8.50
C GLY A 120 -0.11 -0.26 -8.31
N TYR A 121 0.12 -0.58 -7.05
CA TYR A 121 0.54 -1.90 -6.58
C TYR A 121 -0.65 -2.56 -5.90
N TRP A 122 -0.97 -3.77 -6.27
CA TRP A 122 -2.07 -4.52 -5.65
C TRP A 122 -1.99 -6.00 -5.99
N SER A 123 -2.52 -6.82 -5.10
CA SER A 123 -2.75 -8.24 -5.32
C SER A 123 -4.10 -8.66 -4.73
N HIS A 124 -4.75 -9.61 -5.36
CA HIS A 124 -5.83 -10.34 -4.73
C HIS A 124 -5.28 -11.31 -3.68
N VAL A 125 -6.10 -11.59 -2.65
CA VAL A 125 -5.69 -12.39 -1.50
C VAL A 125 -5.91 -13.89 -1.75
N GLY A 126 -4.86 -14.68 -1.61
CA GLY A 126 -4.92 -16.15 -1.65
C GLY A 126 -5.65 -16.71 -2.87
N THR A 127 -6.57 -17.64 -2.65
CA THR A 127 -7.31 -18.34 -3.72
C THR A 127 -8.25 -17.44 -4.54
N ILE A 128 -8.50 -16.18 -4.12
CA ILE A 128 -9.21 -15.21 -4.97
C ILE A 128 -8.46 -15.02 -6.29
N CYS A 129 -7.13 -15.12 -6.29
CA CYS A 129 -6.30 -15.01 -7.50
C CYS A 129 -6.75 -15.94 -8.63
N LEU A 130 -7.32 -17.11 -8.31
CA LEU A 130 -7.80 -18.08 -9.30
C LEU A 130 -8.95 -17.54 -10.15
N ARG A 131 -9.80 -16.70 -9.54
CA ARG A 131 -11.06 -16.21 -10.15
C ARG A 131 -10.85 -14.95 -11.00
N LYS A 132 -9.60 -14.45 -11.08
CA LYS A 132 -9.28 -13.17 -11.70
C LYS A 132 -8.51 -13.37 -12.99
N ASP A 133 -8.86 -12.59 -14.00
CA ASP A 133 -8.12 -12.52 -15.25
C ASP A 133 -6.75 -11.88 -15.09
N THR A 134 -6.65 -10.89 -14.21
CA THR A 134 -5.42 -10.32 -13.68
C THR A 134 -5.57 -10.30 -12.17
N SER A 135 -4.64 -10.89 -11.45
CA SER A 135 -4.72 -11.04 -9.99
C SER A 135 -3.69 -10.20 -9.23
N MET A 136 -2.73 -9.61 -9.92
CA MET A 136 -1.68 -8.79 -9.32
C MET A 136 -1.22 -7.69 -10.29
N CYS A 137 -0.89 -6.52 -9.75
CA CYS A 137 -0.20 -5.47 -10.49
C CYS A 137 1.02 -4.96 -9.72
N LEU A 138 2.12 -4.80 -10.45
CA LEU A 138 3.38 -4.27 -9.93
C LEU A 138 3.79 -3.06 -10.81
N GLN A 139 2.99 -1.99 -10.78
CA GLN A 139 3.17 -0.84 -11.69
C GLN A 139 4.61 -0.30 -11.66
N ASP A 140 5.21 -0.14 -12.84
CA ASP A 140 6.55 0.43 -13.02
C ASP A 140 7.68 -0.27 -12.23
N ILE A 141 7.42 -1.49 -11.71
CA ILE A 141 8.43 -2.22 -10.91
C ILE A 141 9.61 -2.69 -11.76
N ASP A 142 9.40 -2.85 -13.05
CA ASP A 142 10.40 -3.26 -14.03
C ASP A 142 11.48 -2.21 -14.29
N ILE A 143 11.19 -0.92 -14.02
CA ILE A 143 12.16 0.17 -14.16
C ILE A 143 12.98 0.45 -12.90
N THR A 144 12.64 -0.17 -11.75
CA THR A 144 13.32 0.04 -10.46
C THR A 144 13.79 -1.24 -9.78
N PRO A 145 14.38 -2.21 -10.52
CA PRO A 145 14.82 -3.46 -9.93
C PRO A 145 15.93 -3.20 -8.89
N ASP A 146 16.03 -4.05 -7.86
CA ASP A 146 17.01 -3.99 -6.76
C ASP A 146 16.88 -2.80 -5.79
N SER A 147 15.93 -1.92 -6.01
CA SER A 147 15.64 -0.85 -5.05
C SER A 147 14.96 -1.39 -3.80
N ALA A 148 14.99 -0.62 -2.70
CA ALA A 148 14.20 -0.92 -1.52
C ALA A 148 12.70 -0.99 -1.85
N THR A 149 12.24 -0.18 -2.82
CA THR A 149 10.88 -0.21 -3.33
C THR A 149 10.57 -1.54 -4.02
N PHE A 150 11.43 -2.03 -4.90
CA PHE A 150 11.28 -3.34 -5.55
C PHE A 150 11.08 -4.44 -4.51
N LYS A 151 11.99 -4.55 -3.55
CA LYS A 151 11.91 -5.56 -2.48
C LYS A 151 10.60 -5.45 -1.70
N ARG A 152 10.27 -4.24 -1.24
CA ARG A 152 9.07 -3.98 -0.44
C ARG A 152 7.80 -4.35 -1.20
N VAL A 153 7.65 -3.86 -2.43
CA VAL A 153 6.45 -4.10 -3.24
C VAL A 153 6.30 -5.59 -3.57
N VAL A 154 7.34 -6.23 -4.09
CA VAL A 154 7.25 -7.66 -4.45
C VAL A 154 6.89 -8.51 -3.24
N LEU A 155 7.57 -8.33 -2.09
CA LEU A 155 7.27 -9.12 -0.91
C LEU A 155 5.87 -8.85 -0.38
N HIS A 156 5.41 -7.61 -0.39
CA HIS A 156 4.07 -7.23 0.07
C HIS A 156 2.97 -7.87 -0.81
N GLU A 157 3.02 -7.67 -2.12
CA GLU A 157 1.98 -8.16 -3.03
C GLU A 157 1.96 -9.70 -3.10
N PHE A 158 3.12 -10.35 -3.07
CA PHE A 158 3.19 -11.81 -2.97
C PHE A 158 2.75 -12.32 -1.59
N GLY A 159 2.88 -11.52 -0.54
CA GLY A 159 2.28 -11.80 0.76
C GLY A 159 0.76 -11.87 0.68
N HIS A 160 0.10 -10.93 -0.03
CA HIS A 160 -1.33 -11.03 -0.31
C HIS A 160 -1.67 -12.29 -1.11
N ALA A 161 -0.91 -12.60 -2.15
CA ALA A 161 -1.12 -13.82 -2.93
C ALA A 161 -0.99 -15.11 -2.08
N LEU A 162 -0.19 -15.10 -1.00
CA LEU A 162 -0.15 -16.19 -0.01
C LEU A 162 -1.34 -16.20 0.95
N GLY A 163 -2.15 -15.14 0.99
CA GLY A 163 -3.32 -15.03 1.84
C GLY A 163 -3.17 -14.08 3.02
N PHE A 164 -2.06 -13.34 3.14
CA PHE A 164 -1.85 -12.38 4.23
C PHE A 164 -2.58 -11.06 3.95
N MET A 165 -3.19 -10.50 5.02
CA MET A 165 -3.85 -9.20 5.04
C MET A 165 -2.89 -8.12 5.56
N HIS A 166 -3.33 -6.86 5.56
CA HIS A 166 -2.52 -5.77 6.08
C HIS A 166 -2.38 -5.84 7.60
N GLU A 167 -1.14 -5.74 8.10
CA GLU A 167 -0.85 -5.86 9.53
C GLU A 167 -1.46 -4.73 10.38
N HIS A 168 -1.60 -3.51 9.84
CA HIS A 168 -2.26 -2.40 10.56
C HIS A 168 -3.77 -2.63 10.81
N GLN A 169 -4.37 -3.63 10.15
CA GLN A 169 -5.76 -4.06 10.39
C GLN A 169 -5.86 -5.11 11.51
N SER A 170 -4.75 -5.45 12.14
CA SER A 170 -4.71 -6.35 13.29
C SER A 170 -5.66 -5.88 14.40
N TYR A 171 -6.39 -6.80 15.03
CA TYR A 171 -7.17 -6.47 16.23
C TYR A 171 -6.29 -6.05 17.42
N LEU A 172 -5.01 -6.45 17.41
CA LEU A 172 -4.03 -6.11 18.44
C LEU A 172 -3.36 -4.76 18.24
N GLN A 173 -3.56 -4.13 17.06
CA GLN A 173 -2.96 -2.82 16.83
C GLN A 173 -3.57 -1.76 17.78
N ASN A 174 -2.72 -0.84 18.22
CA ASN A 174 -3.09 0.25 19.15
C ASN A 174 -2.86 1.64 18.53
N ILE A 175 -2.89 1.74 17.20
CA ILE A 175 -2.65 2.98 16.47
C ILE A 175 -3.71 4.01 16.86
N LYS A 176 -3.26 5.14 17.38
CA LYS A 176 -4.14 6.26 17.75
C LYS A 176 -4.30 7.19 16.55
N TRP A 177 -5.22 6.86 15.67
CA TRP A 177 -5.44 7.59 14.44
C TRP A 177 -5.90 9.03 14.66
N ASP A 178 -5.25 10.00 13.98
CA ASP A 178 -5.86 11.28 13.65
C ASP A 178 -6.80 11.08 12.45
N SER A 179 -8.02 10.63 12.74
CA SER A 179 -8.99 10.29 11.70
C SER A 179 -9.32 11.48 10.79
N ALA A 180 -9.36 12.71 11.33
CA ALA A 180 -9.62 13.90 10.53
C ALA A 180 -8.52 14.12 9.48
N ARG A 181 -7.26 13.96 9.89
CA ARG A 181 -6.09 14.08 9.02
C ARG A 181 -6.07 12.99 7.96
N VAL A 182 -6.33 11.74 8.35
CA VAL A 182 -6.41 10.59 7.45
C VAL A 182 -7.48 10.79 6.39
N TYR A 183 -8.71 11.16 6.78
CA TYR A 183 -9.77 11.44 5.81
C TYR A 183 -9.43 12.60 4.88
N SER A 184 -8.87 13.67 5.40
CA SER A 184 -8.47 14.82 4.59
C SER A 184 -7.46 14.43 3.50
N TYR A 185 -6.47 13.62 3.87
CA TYR A 185 -5.44 13.16 2.94
C TYR A 185 -6.00 12.23 1.85
N TYR A 186 -6.71 11.17 2.24
CA TYR A 186 -7.16 10.17 1.26
C TYR A 186 -8.34 10.63 0.39
N LYS A 187 -9.18 11.56 0.86
CA LYS A 187 -10.22 12.20 0.04
C LYS A 187 -9.65 13.20 -0.96
N GLY A 188 -8.50 13.78 -0.65
CA GLY A 188 -7.79 14.73 -1.52
C GLY A 188 -7.12 14.06 -2.73
N PRO A 189 -6.65 14.89 -3.69
CA PRO A 189 -5.78 14.37 -4.76
C PRO A 189 -4.42 13.89 -4.18
N PRO A 190 -3.78 12.89 -4.79
CA PRO A 190 -4.21 12.16 -5.99
C PRO A 190 -5.21 11.03 -5.69
N ASN A 191 -5.40 10.65 -4.43
CA ASN A 191 -6.12 9.45 -4.01
C ASN A 191 -7.63 9.49 -4.35
N ARG A 192 -8.32 10.57 -3.94
CA ARG A 192 -9.77 10.78 -4.14
C ARG A 192 -10.63 9.59 -3.70
N TRP A 193 -10.26 8.95 -2.57
CA TRP A 193 -10.99 7.81 -2.04
C TRP A 193 -12.32 8.24 -1.42
N SER A 194 -13.35 7.38 -1.56
CA SER A 194 -14.59 7.53 -0.80
C SER A 194 -14.34 7.29 0.69
N LYS A 195 -15.28 7.73 1.53
CA LYS A 195 -15.20 7.45 2.98
C LYS A 195 -15.16 5.95 3.25
N GLU A 196 -16.03 5.20 2.59
CA GLU A 196 -16.15 3.75 2.73
C GLU A 196 -14.85 3.04 2.35
N LYS A 197 -14.17 3.52 1.29
CA LYS A 197 -12.86 2.98 0.90
C LYS A 197 -11.80 3.27 1.96
N ILE A 198 -11.80 4.47 2.56
CA ILE A 198 -10.86 4.82 3.64
C ILE A 198 -11.16 3.96 4.87
N ASP A 199 -12.43 3.84 5.26
CA ASP A 199 -12.83 3.05 6.43
C ASP A 199 -12.37 1.61 6.29
N ARG A 200 -12.58 1.00 5.13
CA ARG A 200 -12.19 -0.38 4.84
C ARG A 200 -10.68 -0.59 4.81
N ASN A 201 -9.93 0.28 4.12
CA ASN A 201 -8.50 0.05 3.89
C ASN A 201 -7.62 0.56 5.03
N ILE A 202 -8.09 1.56 5.81
CA ILE A 202 -7.27 2.19 6.86
C ILE A 202 -7.78 1.88 8.26
N PHE A 203 -9.09 1.98 8.50
CA PHE A 203 -9.61 1.89 9.86
C PHE A 203 -10.21 0.54 10.22
N ALA A 204 -10.58 -0.28 9.22
CA ALA A 204 -11.13 -1.60 9.49
C ALA A 204 -10.15 -2.43 10.31
N ARG A 205 -10.68 -3.15 11.31
CA ARG A 205 -9.94 -4.11 12.12
C ARG A 205 -10.52 -5.49 11.89
N LEU A 206 -9.64 -6.43 11.70
CA LEU A 206 -9.98 -7.85 11.67
C LEU A 206 -10.19 -8.33 13.10
N SER A 207 -11.19 -9.15 13.34
CA SER A 207 -11.47 -9.64 14.69
C SER A 207 -10.44 -10.71 15.15
N LYS A 208 -10.38 -10.98 16.45
CA LYS A 208 -9.50 -12.03 17.02
C LYS A 208 -9.85 -13.41 16.45
N GLU A 209 -11.11 -13.63 16.17
CA GLU A 209 -11.62 -14.85 15.58
C GLU A 209 -11.28 -14.96 14.09
N GLU A 210 -10.98 -13.83 13.44
CA GLU A 210 -10.59 -13.73 12.02
C GLU A 210 -9.10 -13.95 11.79
N THR A 211 -8.30 -14.08 12.86
CA THR A 211 -6.85 -14.00 12.72
C THR A 211 -6.10 -15.08 13.45
N ASN A 212 -5.27 -15.87 12.74
CA ASN A 212 -4.21 -16.67 13.35
C ASN A 212 -3.02 -15.75 13.63
N PHE A 213 -2.84 -15.34 14.87
CA PHE A 213 -1.80 -14.42 15.27
C PHE A 213 -0.71 -15.04 16.13
N SER A 214 0.52 -14.62 15.81
CA SER A 214 1.64 -14.66 16.76
C SER A 214 1.84 -13.34 17.53
N GLY A 215 1.17 -12.26 17.14
CA GLY A 215 1.28 -10.92 17.73
C GLY A 215 1.16 -9.82 16.65
N TYR A 216 1.03 -8.55 17.06
CA TYR A 216 1.10 -7.40 16.17
C TYR A 216 2.57 -7.01 15.96
N ASP A 217 2.98 -6.88 14.67
CA ASP A 217 4.33 -6.44 14.29
C ASP A 217 4.29 -5.15 13.48
N PRO A 218 4.63 -4.00 14.08
CA PRO A 218 4.66 -2.72 13.36
C PRO A 218 5.74 -2.66 12.27
N HIS A 219 6.67 -3.62 12.22
CA HIS A 219 7.72 -3.74 11.21
C HIS A 219 7.42 -4.78 10.14
N SER A 220 6.25 -5.40 10.20
CA SER A 220 5.82 -6.38 9.19
C SER A 220 5.88 -5.80 7.79
N ILE A 221 6.33 -6.62 6.82
CA ILE A 221 6.29 -6.26 5.40
C ILE A 221 4.83 -6.04 4.92
N MET A 222 3.85 -6.61 5.61
CA MET A 222 2.43 -6.44 5.34
C MET A 222 1.84 -5.20 6.03
N HIS A 223 2.64 -4.44 6.78
CA HIS A 223 2.18 -3.21 7.40
C HIS A 223 2.22 -2.04 6.40
N TYR A 224 1.17 -1.19 6.39
CA TYR A 224 1.23 0.06 5.66
C TYR A 224 2.26 1.00 6.30
N PRO A 225 3.00 1.78 5.50
CA PRO A 225 3.74 2.91 6.06
C PRO A 225 2.73 3.93 6.60
N ILE A 226 2.77 4.17 7.92
CA ILE A 226 1.90 5.14 8.57
C ILE A 226 2.72 6.38 8.90
N PRO A 227 2.49 7.51 8.22
CA PRO A 227 3.10 8.77 8.57
C PRO A 227 2.75 9.18 10.00
N LYS A 228 3.69 9.78 10.71
CA LYS A 228 3.47 10.29 12.06
C LYS A 228 2.29 11.27 12.12
N GLU A 229 2.07 12.03 11.07
CA GLU A 229 0.98 13.00 10.95
C GLU A 229 -0.42 12.38 10.90
N PHE A 230 -0.50 11.05 10.76
CA PHE A 230 -1.76 10.30 10.79
C PHE A 230 -2.08 9.75 12.18
N THR A 231 -1.19 9.98 13.16
CA THR A 231 -1.36 9.50 14.54
C THR A 231 -1.37 10.65 15.53
N LEU A 232 -1.95 10.40 16.72
CA LEU A 232 -2.06 11.37 17.82
C LEU A 232 -0.91 11.26 18.84
N ASP A 233 0.04 10.35 18.61
CA ASP A 233 1.20 10.09 19.49
C ASP A 233 2.53 10.17 18.74
#